data_bdf9b58ec2d6b6ce44e387ff102b8495
#
_entry.id   bdf9b58ec2d6b6ce44e387ff102b8495
#
_cell.length_a   1.000
_cell.length_b   1.000
_cell.length_c   1.000
_cell.angle_alpha   90.00
_cell.angle_beta   90.00
_cell.angle_gamma   90.00
#
_symmetry.space_group_name_H-M   'P 1'
#
loop_
_entity.id
_entity.type
_entity.pdbx_description
1 polymer ?
#
loop_
_entity_poly.entity_id
_entity_poly.type
_entity_poly.pdbx_seq_one_letter_code
_entity_poly.pdbx_strand_id
1 'polypeptide(L)'
;AGIIDKVVSCFKQQQVDAVYGDLVYVNADYTKIIRNWKAGHFHRNKFYQGWMVPHPTFFVKRECYQQLGYFDISLKYAADYELMLRFMFKHHITNFYLPETLVIMKSGGKSNSSLINRYYINREDRRAWTINHLQPHLFTLILKPLRKLTQYINL
;
A
#
# COMPACT_ATOMS: atom_id res chain seq x y z
N ALA A 1 -10.03 22.74 -5.23
CA ALA A 1 -10.55 21.37 -5.46
C ALA A 1 -10.10 20.47 -4.32
N GLY A 2 -11.01 19.66 -3.79
CA GLY A 2 -10.67 18.68 -2.74
C GLY A 2 -9.83 17.53 -3.29
N ILE A 3 -9.26 16.72 -2.39
CA ILE A 3 -8.45 15.53 -2.76
C ILE A 3 -9.25 14.59 -3.68
N ILE A 4 -10.52 14.37 -3.39
CA ILE A 4 -11.38 13.49 -4.19
C ILE A 4 -11.56 14.04 -5.61
N ASP A 5 -11.74 15.35 -5.78
CA ASP A 5 -11.85 15.95 -7.12
C ASP A 5 -10.57 15.74 -7.95
N LYS A 6 -9.39 15.85 -7.30
CA LYS A 6 -8.10 15.58 -7.96
C LYS A 6 -8.00 14.11 -8.39
N VAL A 7 -8.35 13.18 -7.51
CA VAL A 7 -8.34 11.73 -7.81
C VAL A 7 -9.29 11.41 -8.97
N VAL A 8 -10.52 11.95 -8.94
CA VAL A 8 -11.51 11.77 -10.03
C VAL A 8 -10.98 12.36 -11.34
N SER A 9 -10.35 13.53 -11.29
CA SER A 9 -9.73 14.14 -12.48
C SER A 9 -8.62 13.27 -13.05
N CYS A 10 -7.77 12.66 -12.18
CA CYS A 10 -6.74 11.72 -12.63
C CYS A 10 -7.35 10.49 -13.33
N PHE A 11 -8.42 9.89 -12.79
CA PHE A 11 -9.10 8.78 -13.46
C PHE A 11 -9.59 9.14 -14.86
N LYS A 12 -10.17 10.35 -15.01
CA LYS A 12 -10.68 10.81 -16.30
C LYS A 12 -9.57 11.09 -17.31
N GLN A 13 -8.48 11.74 -16.87
CA GLN A 13 -7.40 12.18 -17.74
C GLN A 13 -6.45 11.04 -18.12
N GLN A 14 -6.13 10.18 -17.17
CA GLN A 14 -5.13 9.10 -17.36
C GLN A 14 -5.76 7.78 -17.82
N GLN A 15 -7.09 7.64 -17.76
CA GLN A 15 -7.84 6.43 -18.14
C GLN A 15 -7.30 5.16 -17.45
N VAL A 16 -6.88 5.28 -16.18
CA VAL A 16 -6.30 4.18 -15.40
C VAL A 16 -7.34 3.47 -14.52
N ASP A 17 -6.97 2.31 -14.01
CA ASP A 17 -7.81 1.49 -13.12
C ASP A 17 -7.62 1.84 -11.64
N ALA A 18 -6.46 2.42 -11.29
CA ALA A 18 -6.15 2.85 -9.94
C ALA A 18 -5.38 4.16 -9.92
N VAL A 19 -5.63 4.97 -8.90
CA VAL A 19 -4.86 6.19 -8.56
C VAL A 19 -4.40 6.05 -7.11
N TYR A 20 -3.17 6.42 -6.83
CA TYR A 20 -2.62 6.44 -5.48
C TYR A 20 -1.66 7.61 -5.28
N GLY A 21 -1.39 7.95 -4.03
CA GLY A 21 -0.48 9.05 -3.69
C GLY A 21 0.28 8.81 -2.40
N ASP A 22 0.81 9.89 -1.84
CA ASP A 22 1.61 9.86 -0.64
C ASP A 22 0.74 9.88 0.63
N LEU A 23 1.34 9.45 1.75
CA LEU A 23 0.72 9.44 3.06
C LEU A 23 1.70 9.97 4.09
N VAL A 24 1.22 10.82 5.00
CA VAL A 24 2.00 11.24 6.15
C VAL A 24 1.38 10.74 7.46
N TYR A 25 2.25 10.37 8.40
CA TYR A 25 1.83 10.11 9.78
C TYR A 25 2.21 11.29 10.65
N VAL A 26 1.27 11.70 11.49
CA VAL A 26 1.43 12.80 12.44
C VAL A 26 1.27 12.30 13.88
N ASN A 27 1.74 13.08 14.84
CA ASN A 27 1.51 12.85 16.26
C ASN A 27 0.01 13.04 16.63
N ALA A 28 -0.33 12.80 17.89
CA ALA A 28 -1.72 12.78 18.36
C ALA A 28 -2.44 14.13 18.22
N ASP A 29 -1.72 15.24 18.29
CA ASP A 29 -2.23 16.62 18.21
C ASP A 29 -2.08 17.27 16.83
N TYR A 30 -1.60 16.52 15.82
CA TYR A 30 -1.37 16.98 14.44
C TYR A 30 -0.31 18.10 14.28
N THR A 31 0.54 18.33 15.28
CA THR A 31 1.54 19.40 15.25
C THR A 31 2.84 19.00 14.59
N LYS A 32 3.13 17.67 14.50
CA LYS A 32 4.40 17.17 13.98
C LYS A 32 4.22 15.98 13.04
N ILE A 33 4.90 16.03 11.89
CA ILE A 33 5.06 14.87 11.02
C ILE A 33 6.06 13.90 11.66
N ILE A 34 5.66 12.64 11.83
CA ILE A 34 6.49 11.58 12.41
C ILE A 34 7.08 10.70 11.33
N ARG A 35 6.35 10.51 10.22
CA ARG A 35 6.77 9.63 9.14
C ARG A 35 6.18 10.13 7.83
N ASN A 36 7.02 10.23 6.81
CA ASN A 36 6.63 10.60 5.46
C ASN A 36 6.73 9.38 4.55
N TRP A 37 5.58 8.89 4.05
CA TRP A 37 5.54 7.76 3.15
C TRP A 37 5.29 8.23 1.72
N LYS A 38 6.37 8.56 1.01
CA LYS A 38 6.34 8.81 -0.42
C LYS A 38 6.21 7.49 -1.18
N ALA A 39 5.09 7.32 -1.87
CA ALA A 39 4.81 6.10 -2.61
C ALA A 39 5.75 5.94 -3.82
N GLY A 40 5.89 6.99 -4.61
CA GLY A 40 6.65 6.97 -5.87
C GLY A 40 5.98 6.11 -6.94
N HIS A 41 6.49 6.19 -8.17
CA HIS A 41 5.94 5.43 -9.29
C HIS A 41 6.01 3.92 -9.08
N PHE A 42 4.97 3.24 -9.50
CA PHE A 42 4.90 1.78 -9.49
C PHE A 42 5.88 1.18 -10.50
N HIS A 43 6.58 0.15 -10.04
CA HIS A 43 7.36 -0.77 -10.86
C HIS A 43 7.17 -2.17 -10.30
N ARG A 44 6.83 -3.14 -11.13
CA ARG A 44 6.54 -4.51 -10.70
C ARG A 44 7.61 -5.08 -9.76
N ASN A 45 8.88 -4.92 -10.12
CA ASN A 45 10.00 -5.42 -9.32
C ASN A 45 10.10 -4.81 -7.92
N LYS A 46 9.45 -3.66 -7.67
CA LYS A 46 9.42 -3.06 -6.32
C LYS A 46 8.70 -3.94 -5.30
N PHE A 47 7.70 -4.75 -5.71
CA PHE A 47 7.07 -5.71 -4.79
C PHE A 47 8.07 -6.73 -4.25
N TYR A 48 8.98 -7.23 -5.09
CA TYR A 48 10.07 -8.10 -4.65
C TYR A 48 11.03 -7.42 -3.67
N GLN A 49 11.12 -6.09 -3.73
CA GLN A 49 11.91 -5.28 -2.81
C GLN A 49 11.12 -4.86 -1.55
N GLY A 50 9.95 -5.46 -1.30
CA GLY A 50 9.12 -5.13 -0.15
C GLY A 50 8.35 -3.81 -0.24
N TRP A 51 8.25 -3.21 -1.43
CA TRP A 51 7.44 -2.01 -1.65
C TRP A 51 5.96 -2.34 -1.75
N MET A 52 5.13 -1.43 -1.28
CA MET A 52 3.69 -1.41 -1.51
C MET A 52 3.18 0.02 -1.54
N VAL A 53 2.03 0.23 -2.14
CA VAL A 53 1.29 1.49 -2.07
C VAL A 53 0.85 1.77 -0.62
N PRO A 54 0.83 3.02 -0.15
CA PRO A 54 0.12 3.36 1.08
C PRO A 54 -1.37 3.04 0.90
N HIS A 55 -1.86 1.94 1.47
CA HIS A 55 -3.22 1.44 1.25
C HIS A 55 -4.32 2.53 1.41
N PRO A 56 -4.27 3.43 2.42
CA PRO A 56 -5.29 4.47 2.56
C PRO A 56 -5.36 5.47 1.41
N THR A 57 -4.34 5.52 0.56
CA THR A 57 -4.28 6.39 -0.63
C THR A 57 -4.60 5.66 -1.93
N PHE A 58 -4.94 4.37 -1.87
CA PHE A 58 -5.15 3.53 -3.04
C PHE A 58 -6.63 3.54 -3.45
N PHE A 59 -6.96 4.36 -4.44
CA PHE A 59 -8.27 4.46 -5.05
C PHE A 59 -8.33 3.57 -6.28
N VAL A 60 -9.38 2.74 -6.39
CA VAL A 60 -9.52 1.72 -7.44
C VAL A 60 -10.92 1.76 -8.02
N LYS A 61 -11.06 1.59 -9.31
CA LYS A 61 -12.36 1.45 -9.97
C LYS A 61 -13.13 0.23 -9.42
N ARG A 62 -14.44 0.38 -9.27
CA ARG A 62 -15.32 -0.69 -8.79
C ARG A 62 -15.20 -1.96 -9.63
N GLU A 63 -15.03 -1.80 -10.93
CA GLU A 63 -14.91 -2.89 -11.91
C GLU A 63 -13.74 -3.82 -11.59
N CYS A 64 -12.63 -3.30 -11.07
CA CYS A 64 -11.51 -4.13 -10.64
C CYS A 64 -11.91 -5.08 -9.50
N TYR A 65 -12.69 -4.61 -8.52
CA TYR A 65 -13.19 -5.45 -7.45
C TYR A 65 -14.17 -6.50 -7.94
N GLN A 66 -15.04 -6.13 -8.89
CA GLN A 66 -16.02 -7.05 -9.47
C GLN A 66 -15.35 -8.17 -10.29
N GLN A 67 -14.29 -7.85 -11.02
CA GLN A 67 -13.59 -8.80 -11.90
C GLN A 67 -12.52 -9.62 -11.14
N LEU A 68 -11.81 -8.99 -10.22
CA LEU A 68 -10.63 -9.58 -9.57
C LEU A 68 -10.88 -10.00 -8.12
N GLY A 69 -12.08 -9.73 -7.59
CA GLY A 69 -12.49 -10.09 -6.23
C GLY A 69 -12.16 -9.01 -5.19
N TYR A 70 -12.83 -9.12 -4.05
CA TYR A 70 -12.72 -8.21 -2.91
C TYR A 70 -11.56 -8.60 -1.97
N PHE A 71 -11.48 -7.97 -0.79
CA PHE A 71 -10.51 -8.32 0.24
C PHE A 71 -10.66 -9.77 0.70
N ASP A 72 -9.54 -10.47 0.85
CA ASP A 72 -9.52 -11.79 1.48
C ASP A 72 -9.63 -11.63 3.00
N ILE A 73 -10.84 -11.90 3.52
CA ILE A 73 -11.16 -11.77 4.95
C ILE A 73 -10.47 -12.85 5.82
N SER A 74 -9.85 -13.86 5.22
CA SER A 74 -9.04 -14.85 5.94
C SER A 74 -7.67 -14.30 6.39
N LEU A 75 -7.28 -13.11 5.89
CA LEU A 75 -6.07 -12.39 6.24
C LEU A 75 -6.42 -11.24 7.21
N LYS A 76 -5.92 -11.35 8.43
CA LYS A 76 -6.20 -10.35 9.48
C LYS A 76 -5.34 -9.09 9.35
N TYR A 77 -4.09 -9.24 8.91
CA TYR A 77 -3.09 -8.18 8.89
C TYR A 77 -2.60 -7.81 7.50
N ALA A 78 -2.73 -8.69 6.52
CA ALA A 78 -2.16 -8.52 5.18
C ALA A 78 -3.20 -8.51 4.04
N ALA A 79 -4.48 -8.32 4.36
CA ALA A 79 -5.55 -8.27 3.35
C ALA A 79 -5.35 -7.14 2.34
N ASP A 80 -4.89 -5.97 2.81
CA ASP A 80 -4.54 -4.83 1.96
C ASP A 80 -3.34 -5.13 1.06
N TYR A 81 -2.31 -5.77 1.61
CA TYR A 81 -1.13 -6.17 0.84
C TYR A 81 -1.46 -7.22 -0.22
N GLU A 82 -2.29 -8.21 0.15
CA GLU A 82 -2.76 -9.25 -0.78
C GLU A 82 -3.52 -8.63 -1.95
N LEU A 83 -4.47 -7.74 -1.67
CA LEU A 83 -5.27 -7.07 -2.70
C LEU A 83 -4.39 -6.29 -3.68
N MET A 84 -3.44 -5.49 -3.18
CA MET A 84 -2.52 -4.73 -4.03
C MET A 84 -1.58 -5.64 -4.83
N LEU A 85 -1.10 -6.73 -4.23
CA LEU A 85 -0.29 -7.75 -4.91
C LEU A 85 -1.10 -8.40 -6.05
N ARG A 86 -2.33 -8.77 -5.80
CA ARG A 86 -3.25 -9.35 -6.78
C ARG A 86 -3.55 -8.38 -7.90
N PHE A 87 -3.97 -7.16 -7.59
CA PHE A 87 -4.37 -6.18 -8.59
C PHE A 87 -3.18 -5.68 -9.42
N MET A 88 -2.15 -5.18 -8.76
CA MET A 88 -1.05 -4.49 -9.44
C MET A 88 0.02 -5.45 -9.98
N PHE A 89 0.40 -6.46 -9.18
CA PHE A 89 1.49 -7.36 -9.54
C PHE A 89 1.03 -8.52 -10.41
N LYS A 90 -0.08 -9.19 -10.04
CA LYS A 90 -0.58 -10.37 -10.75
C LYS A 90 -1.39 -9.99 -11.99
N HIS A 91 -2.37 -9.09 -11.84
CA HIS A 91 -3.30 -8.73 -12.91
C HIS A 91 -2.92 -7.47 -13.68
N HIS A 92 -1.86 -6.77 -13.28
CA HIS A 92 -1.31 -5.62 -14.01
C HIS A 92 -2.33 -4.51 -14.29
N ILE A 93 -3.24 -4.23 -13.34
CA ILE A 93 -4.17 -3.11 -13.52
C ILE A 93 -3.37 -1.82 -13.79
N THR A 94 -3.88 -0.99 -14.66
CA THR A 94 -3.27 0.31 -14.97
C THR A 94 -3.35 1.23 -13.76
N ASN A 95 -2.29 1.98 -13.50
CA ASN A 95 -2.24 2.82 -12.31
C ASN A 95 -1.50 4.12 -12.53
N PHE A 96 -1.88 5.15 -11.78
CA PHE A 96 -1.27 6.48 -11.81
C PHE A 96 -0.85 6.89 -10.40
N TYR A 97 0.39 7.34 -10.28
CA TYR A 97 0.92 7.94 -9.05
C TYR A 97 0.69 9.46 -9.09
N LEU A 98 -0.16 9.97 -8.21
CA LEU A 98 -0.33 11.39 -7.95
C LEU A 98 0.67 11.82 -6.86
N PRO A 99 1.71 12.61 -7.18
CA PRO A 99 2.79 12.93 -6.24
C PRO A 99 2.36 14.00 -5.23
N GLU A 100 1.26 13.74 -4.53
CA GLU A 100 0.69 14.58 -3.48
C GLU A 100 0.35 13.74 -2.24
N THR A 101 0.39 14.37 -1.08
CA THR A 101 -0.12 13.74 0.16
C THR A 101 -1.64 13.69 0.11
N LEU A 102 -2.18 12.50 -0.11
CA LEU A 102 -3.63 12.28 -0.19
C LEU A 102 -4.26 12.00 1.17
N VAL A 103 -3.49 11.45 2.11
CA VAL A 103 -4.00 11.05 3.43
C VAL A 103 -3.03 11.45 4.54
N ILE A 104 -3.60 11.97 5.61
CA ILE A 104 -2.90 12.25 6.88
C ILE A 104 -3.45 11.28 7.93
N MET A 105 -2.58 10.50 8.56
CA MET A 105 -2.93 9.52 9.59
C MET A 105 -2.25 9.83 10.91
N LYS A 106 -2.94 9.57 12.02
CA LYS A 106 -2.29 9.56 13.35
C LYS A 106 -1.36 8.35 13.48
N SER A 107 -0.20 8.55 14.07
CA SER A 107 0.68 7.46 14.48
C SER A 107 0.07 6.67 15.66
N GLY A 108 0.41 5.38 15.80
CA GLY A 108 -0.05 4.56 16.93
C GLY A 108 -1.06 3.46 16.60
N GLY A 109 -1.20 3.07 15.32
CA GLY A 109 -2.08 1.97 14.91
C GLY A 109 -1.67 0.60 15.49
N LYS A 110 -2.67 -0.30 15.65
CA LYS A 110 -2.55 -1.65 16.25
C LYS A 110 -1.47 -2.57 15.63
N SER A 111 -1.09 -2.36 14.37
CA SER A 111 -0.14 -3.22 13.65
C SER A 111 1.32 -3.07 14.11
N ASN A 112 1.66 -2.03 14.88
CA ASN A 112 3.03 -1.77 15.32
C ASN A 112 3.34 -2.20 16.77
N SER A 113 2.40 -2.84 17.48
CA SER A 113 2.43 -2.91 18.95
C SER A 113 3.20 -4.09 19.55
N SER A 114 3.63 -5.12 18.79
CA SER A 114 4.42 -6.22 19.36
C SER A 114 5.25 -7.01 18.33
N LEU A 115 6.31 -7.68 18.79
CA LEU A 115 7.11 -8.62 17.98
C LEU A 115 6.28 -9.80 17.47
N ILE A 116 5.31 -10.24 18.26
CA ILE A 116 4.38 -11.30 17.89
C ILE A 116 3.52 -10.89 16.69
N ASN A 117 3.01 -9.65 16.70
CA ASN A 117 2.25 -9.13 15.56
C ASN A 117 3.11 -9.04 14.28
N ARG A 118 4.40 -8.70 14.41
CA ARG A 118 5.32 -8.69 13.26
C ARG A 118 5.51 -10.08 12.65
N TYR A 119 5.59 -11.11 13.49
CA TYR A 119 5.67 -12.49 13.01
C TYR A 119 4.41 -12.89 12.23
N TYR A 120 3.21 -12.60 12.77
CA TYR A 120 1.96 -12.89 12.07
C TYR A 120 1.81 -12.11 10.76
N ILE A 121 2.17 -10.82 10.75
CA ILE A 121 2.18 -10.00 9.53
C ILE A 121 3.09 -10.63 8.47
N ASN A 122 4.30 -11.01 8.83
CA ASN A 122 5.25 -11.62 7.88
C ASN A 122 4.73 -12.96 7.33
N ARG A 123 4.11 -13.77 8.20
CA ARG A 123 3.48 -15.03 7.80
C ARG A 123 2.31 -14.81 6.84
N GLU A 124 1.47 -13.82 7.11
CA GLU A 124 0.36 -13.47 6.21
C GLU A 124 0.85 -12.83 4.91
N ASP A 125 1.89 -11.99 4.96
CA ASP A 125 2.53 -11.46 3.77
C ASP A 125 3.01 -12.60 2.85
N ARG A 126 3.64 -13.65 3.41
CA ARG A 126 4.02 -14.85 2.64
C ARG A 126 2.82 -15.57 2.07
N ARG A 127 1.75 -15.73 2.89
CA ARG A 127 0.50 -16.35 2.46
C ARG A 127 -0.16 -15.59 1.33
N ALA A 128 -0.09 -14.25 1.31
CA ALA A 128 -0.60 -13.42 0.22
C ALA A 128 0.04 -13.77 -1.14
N TRP A 129 1.33 -14.06 -1.19
CA TRP A 129 2.00 -14.56 -2.39
C TRP A 129 1.48 -15.94 -2.80
N THR A 130 1.38 -16.87 -1.85
CA THR A 130 0.93 -18.25 -2.09
C THR A 130 -0.52 -18.31 -2.61
N ILE A 131 -1.44 -17.55 -2.00
CA ILE A 131 -2.85 -17.46 -2.43
C ILE A 131 -2.94 -16.99 -3.90
N ASN A 132 -2.06 -16.09 -4.29
CA ASN A 132 -2.01 -15.59 -5.66
C ASN A 132 -1.26 -16.50 -6.64
N HIS A 133 -0.78 -17.67 -6.20
CA HIS A 133 0.09 -18.57 -6.97
C HIS A 133 1.40 -17.89 -7.41
N LEU A 134 1.93 -17.01 -6.57
CA LEU A 134 3.17 -16.26 -6.76
C LEU A 134 4.20 -16.70 -5.74
N GLN A 135 5.49 -16.47 -6.07
CA GLN A 135 6.60 -16.74 -5.15
C GLN A 135 7.36 -15.44 -4.87
N PRO A 136 7.54 -15.05 -3.59
CA PRO A 136 8.41 -13.94 -3.25
C PRO A 136 9.88 -14.36 -3.41
N HIS A 137 10.76 -13.41 -3.71
CA HIS A 137 12.19 -13.67 -3.59
C HIS A 137 12.58 -13.87 -2.12
N LEU A 138 13.71 -14.50 -1.87
CA LEU A 138 14.17 -14.85 -0.53
C LEU A 138 14.15 -13.67 0.46
N PHE A 139 14.54 -12.49 0.00
CA PHE A 139 14.64 -11.28 0.83
C PHE A 139 13.41 -10.38 0.81
N THR A 140 12.40 -10.63 -0.03
CA THR A 140 11.23 -9.77 -0.20
C THR A 140 10.57 -9.41 1.13
N LEU A 141 10.33 -10.39 1.98
CA LEU A 141 9.62 -10.22 3.24
C LEU A 141 10.48 -9.55 4.32
N ILE A 142 11.80 -9.64 4.21
CA ILE A 142 12.76 -8.95 5.10
C ILE A 142 12.91 -7.48 4.69
N LEU A 143 12.93 -7.22 3.39
CA LEU A 143 13.06 -5.85 2.86
C LEU A 143 11.83 -4.98 3.18
N LYS A 144 10.63 -5.57 3.26
CA LYS A 144 9.39 -4.83 3.55
C LYS A 144 9.44 -4.01 4.86
N PRO A 145 9.82 -4.55 6.02
CA PRO A 145 10.00 -3.75 7.22
C PRO A 145 11.20 -2.78 7.15
N LEU A 146 12.28 -3.13 6.45
CA LEU A 146 13.46 -2.26 6.32
C LEU A 146 13.15 -0.99 5.53
N ARG A 147 12.34 -1.06 4.49
CA ARG A 147 11.90 0.12 3.73
C ARG A 147 11.12 1.14 4.57
N LYS A 148 10.51 0.72 5.67
CA LYS A 148 9.85 1.67 6.57
C LYS A 148 10.85 2.63 7.24
N LEU A 149 12.10 2.21 7.42
CA LEU A 149 13.12 3.04 8.07
C LEU A 149 13.43 4.31 7.27
N THR A 150 13.49 4.23 5.93
CA THR A 150 13.76 5.38 5.07
C THR A 150 12.66 6.46 5.14
N GLN A 151 11.44 6.09 5.57
CA GLN A 151 10.30 6.99 5.68
C GLN A 151 10.36 7.88 6.94
N TYR A 152 11.28 7.60 7.87
CA TYR A 152 11.54 8.40 9.07
C TYR A 152 12.72 9.37 8.89
N ILE A 153 13.53 9.20 7.85
CA ILE A 153 14.74 9.99 7.60
C ILE A 153 14.42 11.24 6.78
N ASN A 154 13.43 11.16 5.89
CA ASN A 154 13.03 12.24 4.98
C ASN A 154 11.81 13.02 5.53
N LEU A 155 11.95 13.53 6.74
CA LEU A 155 10.95 14.38 7.40
C LEU A 155 11.11 15.83 7.02
#